data_e47d4c3e8a976328bbcd8751426a0e7c
#
_entry.id   e47d4c3e8a976328bbcd8751426a0e7c
#
_cell.length_a   1.000
_cell.length_b   1.000
_cell.length_c   1.000
_cell.angle_alpha   90.00
_cell.angle_beta   90.00
_cell.angle_gamma   90.00
#
_symmetry.space_group_name_H-M   'P 1'
#
loop_
_entity.id
_entity.type
_entity.pdbx_description
1 polymer ?
#
loop_
_entity_poly.entity_id
_entity_poly.type
_entity_poly.pdbx_seq_one_letter_code
_entity_poly.pdbx_strand_id
1 'polypeptide(L)'
;MLSGLYDVLGFFIDLFMGKYSQFYLIVFILIIVLAAIIDVFISIGSKKSESKLLLFIKSLGIHFVGIVVFCGILLFINRILTFIPFFNFNSKSEELMGLTGITLYLSLLFVLFVGLFFMKMKGHKLFCIVIQLFIAIAIFYIGTLLLNFSIPFSIPIILADIVIVVLIGNVLLEYIEKVD
;
A
#
# COMPACT_ATOMS: atom_id res chain seq x y z
N MET A 1 1.98 2.23 21.81
CA MET A 1 1.67 1.23 20.78
C MET A 1 0.19 1.26 20.37
N LEU A 2 -0.75 1.15 21.30
CA LEU A 2 -2.20 1.19 21.03
C LEU A 2 -2.67 2.50 20.36
N SER A 3 -2.12 3.67 20.70
CA SER A 3 -2.54 4.96 20.14
C SER A 3 -2.42 5.03 18.61
N GLY A 4 -1.38 4.42 18.00
CA GLY A 4 -1.21 4.42 16.54
C GLY A 4 -2.25 3.59 15.78
N LEU A 5 -2.65 2.46 16.36
CA LEU A 5 -3.71 1.64 15.81
C LEU A 5 -5.06 2.37 15.91
N TYR A 6 -5.30 3.08 17.03
CA TYR A 6 -6.50 3.92 17.20
C TYR A 6 -6.55 5.06 16.18
N ASP A 7 -5.42 5.71 15.88
CA ASP A 7 -5.37 6.79 14.88
C ASP A 7 -5.71 6.27 13.48
N VAL A 8 -5.20 5.07 13.11
CA VAL A 8 -5.53 4.43 11.81
C VAL A 8 -6.99 4.01 11.76
N LEU A 9 -7.47 3.31 12.79
CA LEU A 9 -8.87 2.91 12.85
C LEU A 9 -9.81 4.12 12.88
N GLY A 10 -9.44 5.18 13.64
CA GLY A 10 -10.15 6.45 13.69
C GLY A 10 -10.27 7.07 12.30
N PHE A 11 -9.18 7.15 11.54
CA PHE A 11 -9.20 7.63 10.18
C PHE A 11 -10.19 6.87 9.28
N PHE A 12 -10.13 5.52 9.29
CA PHE A 12 -11.04 4.72 8.45
C PHE A 12 -12.50 4.85 8.90
N ILE A 13 -12.77 4.87 10.20
CA ILE A 13 -14.12 5.10 10.73
C ILE A 13 -14.63 6.47 10.26
N ASP A 14 -13.84 7.50 10.41
CA ASP A 14 -14.20 8.87 10.03
C ASP A 14 -14.37 9.02 8.51
N LEU A 15 -13.58 8.28 7.71
CA LEU A 15 -13.72 8.20 6.27
C LEU A 15 -15.10 7.59 5.88
N PHE A 16 -15.50 6.50 6.52
CA PHE A 16 -16.79 5.85 6.27
C PHE A 16 -17.98 6.63 6.85
N MET A 17 -17.77 7.39 7.93
CA MET A 17 -18.79 8.30 8.49
C MET A 17 -18.97 9.59 7.70
N GLY A 18 -18.16 9.80 6.63
CA GLY A 18 -18.26 10.98 5.78
C GLY A 18 -17.72 12.26 6.42
N LYS A 19 -16.84 12.14 7.43
CA LYS A 19 -16.17 13.29 8.05
C LYS A 19 -15.11 13.91 7.13
N TYR A 20 -14.56 13.10 6.21
CA TYR A 20 -13.62 13.52 5.20
C TYR A 20 -14.30 13.62 3.82
N SER A 21 -13.58 14.14 2.84
CA SER A 21 -14.08 14.26 1.47
C SER A 21 -14.55 12.91 0.94
N GLN A 22 -15.75 12.86 0.36
CA GLN A 22 -16.27 11.68 -0.33
C GLN A 22 -15.33 11.19 -1.44
N PHE A 23 -14.55 12.10 -2.02
CA PHE A 23 -13.53 11.75 -3.01
C PHE A 23 -12.51 10.76 -2.46
N TYR A 24 -12.06 10.91 -1.22
CA TYR A 24 -11.11 9.97 -0.58
C TYR A 24 -11.72 8.58 -0.39
N LEU A 25 -13.00 8.51 -0.04
CA LEU A 25 -13.72 7.24 0.06
C LEU A 25 -13.82 6.55 -1.30
N ILE A 26 -14.12 7.29 -2.36
CA ILE A 26 -14.17 6.75 -3.73
C ILE A 26 -12.81 6.22 -4.14
N VAL A 27 -11.74 6.97 -3.93
CA VAL A 27 -10.37 6.53 -4.25
C VAL A 27 -9.99 5.28 -3.46
N PHE A 28 -10.32 5.24 -2.17
CA PHE A 28 -10.08 4.06 -1.33
C PHE A 28 -10.79 2.81 -1.86
N ILE A 29 -12.07 2.91 -2.20
CA ILE A 29 -12.84 1.81 -2.79
C ILE A 29 -12.25 1.39 -4.14
N LEU A 30 -11.88 2.34 -4.99
CA LEU A 30 -11.26 2.04 -6.29
C LEU A 30 -9.95 1.26 -6.15
N ILE A 31 -9.12 1.60 -5.16
CA ILE A 31 -7.86 0.88 -4.88
C ILE A 31 -8.16 -0.57 -4.49
N ILE A 32 -9.13 -0.81 -3.60
CA ILE A 32 -9.50 -2.16 -3.18
C ILE A 32 -10.06 -2.97 -4.36
N VAL A 33 -10.91 -2.36 -5.18
CA VAL A 33 -11.47 -3.01 -6.38
C VAL A 33 -10.38 -3.34 -7.38
N LEU A 34 -9.45 -2.41 -7.64
CA LEU A 34 -8.31 -2.63 -8.52
C LEU A 34 -7.44 -3.80 -8.03
N ALA A 35 -7.14 -3.85 -6.74
CA ALA A 35 -6.38 -4.93 -6.13
C ALA A 35 -7.09 -6.29 -6.29
N ALA A 36 -8.41 -6.34 -6.04
CA ALA A 36 -9.19 -7.54 -6.21
C ALA A 36 -9.26 -8.01 -7.68
N ILE A 37 -9.31 -7.09 -8.63
CA ILE A 37 -9.24 -7.41 -10.07
C ILE A 37 -7.87 -8.02 -10.39
N ILE A 38 -6.77 -7.46 -9.88
CA ILE A 38 -5.41 -7.98 -10.10
C ILE A 38 -5.31 -9.41 -9.58
N ASP A 39 -5.82 -9.71 -8.37
CA ASP A 39 -5.82 -11.05 -7.81
C ASP A 39 -6.59 -12.06 -8.68
N VAL A 40 -7.77 -11.66 -9.20
CA VAL A 40 -8.54 -12.50 -10.12
C VAL A 40 -7.75 -12.79 -11.39
N PHE A 41 -7.05 -11.79 -11.95
CA PHE A 41 -6.21 -11.99 -13.14
C PHE A 41 -5.04 -12.93 -12.89
N ILE A 42 -4.38 -12.81 -11.74
CA ILE A 42 -3.28 -13.69 -11.35
C ILE A 42 -3.79 -15.14 -11.20
N SER A 43 -4.96 -15.32 -10.59
CA SER A 43 -5.54 -16.64 -10.34
C SER A 43 -6.08 -17.34 -11.60
N ILE A 44 -6.32 -16.63 -12.70
CA ILE A 44 -6.77 -17.24 -13.97
C ILE A 44 -5.72 -18.24 -14.51
N GLY A 45 -4.44 -18.05 -14.16
CA GLY A 45 -3.36 -18.99 -14.51
C GLY A 45 -3.27 -20.22 -13.59
N SER A 46 -3.94 -20.21 -12.44
CA SER A 46 -3.90 -21.31 -11.48
C SER A 46 -5.04 -22.31 -11.72
N LYS A 47 -4.75 -23.62 -11.58
CA LYS A 47 -5.72 -24.72 -11.79
C LYS A 47 -6.83 -24.82 -10.70
N LYS A 48 -7.00 -23.80 -9.87
CA LYS A 48 -8.02 -23.80 -8.81
C LYS A 48 -9.42 -23.59 -9.39
N SER A 49 -10.35 -24.50 -9.09
CA SER A 49 -11.73 -24.54 -9.58
C SER A 49 -12.70 -23.60 -8.83
N GLU A 50 -12.21 -22.59 -8.11
CA GLU A 50 -13.08 -21.62 -7.43
C GLU A 50 -13.77 -20.70 -8.44
N SER A 51 -15.03 -20.33 -8.16
CA SER A 51 -15.73 -19.38 -9.02
C SER A 51 -15.03 -18.01 -8.95
N LYS A 52 -14.81 -17.36 -10.10
CA LYS A 52 -14.16 -16.05 -10.20
C LYS A 52 -14.85 -14.98 -9.34
N LEU A 53 -16.18 -15.06 -9.23
CA LEU A 53 -16.96 -14.15 -8.38
C LEU A 53 -16.64 -14.34 -6.90
N LEU A 54 -16.56 -15.59 -6.43
CA LEU A 54 -16.22 -15.88 -5.05
C LEU A 54 -14.82 -15.42 -4.70
N LEU A 55 -13.88 -15.64 -5.61
CA LEU A 55 -12.50 -15.18 -5.47
C LEU A 55 -12.42 -13.64 -5.40
N PHE A 56 -13.17 -12.94 -6.25
CA PHE A 56 -13.26 -11.48 -6.23
C PHE A 56 -13.79 -10.96 -4.89
N ILE A 57 -14.89 -11.54 -4.36
CA ILE A 57 -15.48 -11.14 -3.08
C ILE A 57 -14.51 -11.40 -1.92
N LYS A 58 -13.82 -12.56 -1.90
CA LYS A 58 -12.79 -12.86 -0.90
C LYS A 58 -11.65 -11.86 -0.96
N SER A 59 -11.18 -11.54 -2.15
CA SER A 59 -10.09 -10.60 -2.37
C SER A 59 -10.45 -9.18 -1.93
N LEU A 60 -11.67 -8.70 -2.17
CA LEU A 60 -12.13 -7.42 -1.62
C LEU A 60 -11.99 -7.35 -0.10
N GLY A 61 -12.40 -8.40 0.61
CA GLY A 61 -12.26 -8.48 2.07
C GLY A 61 -10.80 -8.50 2.52
N ILE A 62 -9.97 -9.28 1.85
CA ILE A 62 -8.53 -9.39 2.15
C ILE A 62 -7.83 -8.04 1.96
N HIS A 63 -8.07 -7.34 0.85
CA HIS A 63 -7.46 -6.04 0.60
C HIS A 63 -7.98 -4.95 1.52
N PHE A 64 -9.27 -5.00 1.90
CA PHE A 64 -9.81 -4.08 2.90
C PHE A 64 -9.07 -4.21 4.25
N VAL A 65 -8.93 -5.43 4.76
CA VAL A 65 -8.18 -5.69 6.00
C VAL A 65 -6.70 -5.40 5.80
N GLY A 66 -6.15 -5.81 4.65
CA GLY A 66 -4.75 -5.63 4.29
C GLY A 66 -4.31 -4.17 4.32
N ILE A 67 -5.10 -3.24 3.76
CA ILE A 67 -4.75 -1.81 3.76
C ILE A 67 -4.77 -1.21 5.16
N VAL A 68 -5.75 -1.60 6.00
CA VAL A 68 -5.83 -1.13 7.39
C VAL A 68 -4.63 -1.61 8.20
N VAL A 69 -4.27 -2.90 8.07
CA VAL A 69 -3.11 -3.49 8.75
C VAL A 69 -1.81 -2.86 8.25
N PHE A 70 -1.66 -2.69 6.94
CA PHE A 70 -0.50 -2.07 6.32
C PHE A 70 -0.29 -0.63 6.81
N CYS A 71 -1.34 0.20 6.82
CA CYS A 71 -1.28 1.56 7.37
C CYS A 71 -0.89 1.55 8.86
N GLY A 72 -1.41 0.60 9.63
CA GLY A 72 -1.07 0.44 11.05
C GLY A 72 0.40 0.11 11.27
N ILE A 73 0.96 -0.80 10.46
CA ILE A 73 2.37 -1.18 10.51
C ILE A 73 3.27 0.00 10.13
N LEU A 74 2.97 0.71 9.04
CA LEU A 74 3.75 1.87 8.61
C LEU A 74 3.73 2.98 9.67
N LEU A 75 2.57 3.31 10.23
CA LEU A 75 2.49 4.30 11.31
C LEU A 75 3.29 3.89 12.53
N PHE A 76 3.27 2.61 12.88
CA PHE A 76 4.08 2.09 13.99
C PHE A 76 5.58 2.25 13.72
N ILE A 77 6.04 1.87 12.52
CA ILE A 77 7.44 2.04 12.11
C ILE A 77 7.82 3.51 12.12
N ASN A 78 6.99 4.39 11.55
CA ASN A 78 7.25 5.82 11.49
C ASN A 78 7.35 6.46 12.88
N ARG A 79 6.55 6.01 13.84
CA ARG A 79 6.69 6.45 15.24
C ARG A 79 8.01 6.01 15.86
N ILE A 80 8.51 4.82 15.54
CA ILE A 80 9.83 4.37 15.99
C ILE A 80 10.92 5.23 15.34
N LEU A 81 10.82 5.50 14.05
CA LEU A 81 11.79 6.31 13.32
C LEU A 81 11.90 7.75 13.88
N THR A 82 10.80 8.31 14.41
CA THR A 82 10.85 9.67 14.99
C THR A 82 11.70 9.79 16.26
N PHE A 83 12.16 8.69 16.87
CA PHE A 83 13.19 8.75 17.91
C PHE A 83 14.58 9.09 17.35
N ILE A 84 14.77 9.02 16.04
CA ILE A 84 16.02 9.40 15.38
C ILE A 84 15.91 10.87 14.94
N PRO A 85 16.88 11.74 15.20
CA PRO A 85 16.77 13.20 15.00
C PRO A 85 16.44 13.65 13.57
N PHE A 86 16.75 12.82 12.56
CA PHE A 86 16.48 13.13 11.15
C PHE A 86 15.05 12.83 10.70
N PHE A 87 14.28 12.08 11.50
CA PHE A 87 12.94 11.61 11.17
C PHE A 87 11.91 12.38 12.01
N ASN A 88 11.20 13.31 11.39
CA ASN A 88 10.22 14.15 12.07
C ASN A 88 8.86 14.08 11.38
N PHE A 89 7.81 14.29 12.17
CA PHE A 89 6.48 14.58 11.65
C PHE A 89 6.36 16.06 11.29
N ASN A 90 5.91 16.37 10.07
CA ASN A 90 5.54 17.71 9.65
C ASN A 90 4.12 18.06 10.15
N SER A 91 3.27 17.05 10.28
CA SER A 91 1.90 17.17 10.80
C SER A 91 1.51 15.89 11.54
N LYS A 92 0.68 16.01 12.57
CA LYS A 92 0.09 14.89 13.30
C LYS A 92 -1.38 14.66 12.92
N SER A 93 -1.84 15.20 11.79
CA SER A 93 -3.19 15.00 11.31
C SER A 93 -3.44 13.53 10.93
N GLU A 94 -4.44 12.93 11.53
CA GLU A 94 -4.86 11.54 11.26
C GLU A 94 -5.27 11.37 9.79
N GLU A 95 -5.95 12.38 9.24
CA GLU A 95 -6.35 12.42 7.84
C GLU A 95 -5.14 12.32 6.92
N LEU A 96 -4.12 13.17 7.12
CA LEU A 96 -2.93 13.19 6.28
C LEU A 96 -2.12 11.89 6.41
N MET A 97 -2.04 11.32 7.60
CA MET A 97 -1.38 10.03 7.83
C MET A 97 -2.12 8.89 7.14
N GLY A 98 -3.46 8.88 7.20
CA GLY A 98 -4.28 7.88 6.52
C GLY A 98 -4.16 7.97 5.00
N LEU A 99 -4.21 9.18 4.43
CA LEU A 99 -4.04 9.41 2.99
C LEU A 99 -2.64 8.98 2.51
N THR A 100 -1.60 9.26 3.31
CA THR A 100 -0.24 8.77 3.03
C THR A 100 -0.18 7.25 3.00
N GLY A 101 -0.81 6.59 3.97
CA GLY A 101 -0.89 5.13 4.03
C GLY A 101 -1.61 4.53 2.81
N ILE A 102 -2.73 5.13 2.39
CA ILE A 102 -3.47 4.71 1.18
C ILE A 102 -2.60 4.84 -0.07
N THR A 103 -1.87 5.95 -0.23
CA THR A 103 -1.00 6.15 -1.39
C THR A 103 0.20 5.21 -1.41
N LEU A 104 0.77 4.89 -0.25
CA LEU A 104 1.84 3.89 -0.12
C LEU A 104 1.32 2.47 -0.40
N TYR A 105 0.09 2.15 0.00
CA TYR A 105 -0.51 0.88 -0.36
C TYR A 105 -0.75 0.76 -1.87
N LEU A 106 -1.20 1.83 -2.52
CA LEU A 106 -1.29 1.87 -3.99
C LEU A 106 0.08 1.63 -4.63
N SER A 107 1.13 2.25 -4.10
CA SER A 107 2.51 2.02 -4.55
C SER A 107 2.92 0.55 -4.40
N LEU A 108 2.55 -0.10 -3.29
CA LEU A 108 2.78 -1.54 -3.07
C LEU A 108 2.12 -2.40 -4.14
N LEU A 109 0.86 -2.12 -4.50
CA LEU A 109 0.16 -2.86 -5.56
C LEU A 109 0.87 -2.75 -6.90
N PHE A 110 1.37 -1.55 -7.26
CA PHE A 110 2.13 -1.37 -8.48
C PHE A 110 3.50 -2.06 -8.44
N VAL A 111 4.18 -2.04 -7.29
CA VAL A 111 5.43 -2.79 -7.08
C VAL A 111 5.19 -4.29 -7.29
N LEU A 112 4.11 -4.84 -6.74
CA LEU A 112 3.74 -6.25 -6.94
C LEU A 112 3.43 -6.55 -8.40
N PHE A 113 2.62 -5.71 -9.05
CA PHE A 113 2.27 -5.90 -10.47
C PHE A 113 3.50 -5.91 -11.38
N VAL A 114 4.40 -4.94 -11.20
CA VAL A 114 5.66 -4.86 -11.93
C VAL A 114 6.56 -6.04 -11.61
N GLY A 115 6.65 -6.41 -10.34
CA GLY A 115 7.43 -7.57 -9.91
C GLY A 115 6.96 -8.85 -10.58
N LEU A 116 5.67 -9.13 -10.63
CA LEU A 116 5.09 -10.29 -11.33
C LEU A 116 5.43 -10.30 -12.83
N PHE A 117 5.44 -9.13 -13.46
CA PHE A 117 5.84 -9.02 -14.85
C PHE A 117 7.32 -9.39 -15.07
N PHE A 118 8.21 -8.91 -14.18
CA PHE A 118 9.65 -9.14 -14.27
C PHE A 118 10.10 -10.50 -13.72
N MET A 119 9.32 -11.18 -12.86
CA MET A 119 9.64 -12.53 -12.38
C MET A 119 9.87 -13.52 -13.53
N LYS A 120 9.21 -13.32 -14.66
CA LYS A 120 9.40 -14.12 -15.88
C LYS A 120 10.75 -13.87 -16.57
N MET A 121 11.45 -12.78 -16.22
CA MET A 121 12.74 -12.40 -16.80
C MET A 121 13.88 -12.84 -15.89
N LYS A 122 14.31 -14.11 -16.01
CA LYS A 122 15.42 -14.68 -15.22
C LYS A 122 16.70 -13.84 -15.39
N GLY A 123 17.28 -13.34 -14.30
CA GLY A 123 18.65 -12.83 -14.27
C GLY A 123 18.87 -11.37 -13.84
N HIS A 124 17.83 -10.56 -13.60
CA HIS A 124 18.00 -9.12 -13.32
C HIS A 124 17.32 -8.64 -12.02
N LYS A 125 17.47 -9.37 -10.90
CA LYS A 125 16.84 -9.01 -9.61
C LYS A 125 17.12 -7.55 -9.20
N LEU A 126 18.37 -7.10 -9.30
CA LEU A 126 18.76 -5.74 -8.93
C LEU A 126 18.10 -4.69 -9.82
N PHE A 127 18.02 -4.95 -11.12
CA PHE A 127 17.34 -4.07 -12.08
C PHE A 127 15.83 -3.97 -11.78
N CYS A 128 15.21 -5.08 -11.43
CA CYS A 128 13.81 -5.12 -11.02
C CYS A 128 13.57 -4.25 -9.76
N ILE A 129 14.41 -4.38 -8.74
CA ILE A 129 14.31 -3.58 -7.50
C ILE A 129 14.45 -2.07 -7.80
N VAL A 130 15.39 -1.70 -8.67
CA VAL A 130 15.57 -0.29 -9.07
C VAL A 130 14.33 0.24 -9.77
N ILE A 131 13.75 -0.51 -10.71
CA ILE A 131 12.51 -0.12 -11.39
C ILE A 131 11.36 0.00 -10.38
N GLN A 132 11.22 -0.96 -9.47
CA GLN A 132 10.19 -0.93 -8.42
C GLN A 132 10.32 0.31 -7.54
N LEU A 133 11.53 0.73 -7.16
CA LEU A 133 11.78 1.96 -6.41
C LEU A 133 11.30 3.19 -7.18
N PHE A 134 11.68 3.31 -8.47
CA PHE A 134 11.23 4.44 -9.29
C PHE A 134 9.70 4.47 -9.44
N ILE A 135 9.07 3.33 -9.65
CA ILE A 135 7.63 3.24 -9.76
C ILE A 135 6.95 3.59 -8.44
N ALA A 136 7.45 3.08 -7.31
CA ALA A 136 6.89 3.41 -6.01
C ALA A 136 6.95 4.91 -5.71
N ILE A 137 8.07 5.58 -6.03
CA ILE A 137 8.22 7.03 -5.90
C ILE A 137 7.22 7.76 -6.81
N ALA A 138 7.12 7.35 -8.08
CA ALA A 138 6.24 7.99 -9.04
C ALA A 138 4.77 7.86 -8.65
N ILE A 139 4.33 6.66 -8.27
CA ILE A 139 2.94 6.40 -7.85
C ILE A 139 2.62 7.14 -6.55
N PHE A 140 3.54 7.16 -5.59
CA PHE A 140 3.37 7.93 -4.36
C PHE A 140 3.18 9.42 -4.67
N TYR A 141 4.05 9.99 -5.51
CA TYR A 141 3.98 11.40 -5.89
C TYR A 141 2.68 11.71 -6.66
N ILE A 142 2.30 10.88 -7.63
CA ILE A 142 1.04 11.02 -8.35
C ILE A 142 -0.15 10.93 -7.38
N GLY A 143 -0.13 10.01 -6.44
CA GLY A 143 -1.17 9.86 -5.43
C GLY A 143 -1.33 11.10 -4.54
N THR A 144 -0.21 11.71 -4.10
CA THR A 144 -0.26 12.97 -3.34
C THR A 144 -0.85 14.13 -4.14
N LEU A 145 -0.54 14.22 -5.42
CA LEU A 145 -1.11 15.23 -6.32
C LEU A 145 -2.62 15.01 -6.56
N LEU A 146 -3.02 13.76 -6.83
CA LEU A 146 -4.41 13.42 -7.09
C LEU A 146 -5.31 13.66 -5.86
N LEU A 147 -4.82 13.29 -4.68
CA LEU A 147 -5.54 13.49 -3.43
C LEU A 147 -5.36 14.91 -2.86
N ASN A 148 -4.52 15.72 -3.48
CA ASN A 148 -4.25 17.11 -3.12
C ASN A 148 -3.98 17.32 -1.62
N PHE A 149 -3.08 16.51 -1.03
CA PHE A 149 -2.72 16.62 0.36
C PHE A 149 -1.23 16.90 0.58
N SER A 150 -0.92 17.59 1.70
CA SER A 150 0.45 17.82 2.12
C SER A 150 1.00 16.61 2.88
N ILE A 151 2.22 16.19 2.53
CA ILE A 151 2.86 15.04 3.16
C ILE A 151 3.14 15.33 4.64
N PRO A 152 2.60 14.52 5.59
CA PRO A 152 2.74 14.78 7.03
C PRO A 152 4.11 14.40 7.59
N PHE A 153 4.91 13.67 6.81
CA PHE A 153 6.22 13.15 7.21
C PHE A 153 7.35 13.92 6.56
N SER A 154 8.52 13.92 7.21
CA SER A 154 9.75 14.42 6.60
C SER A 154 10.18 13.54 5.43
N ILE A 155 10.93 14.12 4.47
CA ILE A 155 11.43 13.39 3.29
C ILE A 155 12.15 12.08 3.66
N PRO A 156 13.02 12.02 4.69
CA PRO A 156 13.66 10.76 5.07
C PRO A 156 12.68 9.66 5.48
N ILE A 157 11.58 9.99 6.17
CA ILE A 157 10.54 9.01 6.53
C ILE A 157 9.88 8.46 5.28
N ILE A 158 9.49 9.34 4.34
CA ILE A 158 8.85 8.91 3.09
C ILE A 158 9.77 8.01 2.27
N LEU A 159 11.06 8.33 2.20
CA LEU A 159 12.03 7.47 1.51
C LEU A 159 12.17 6.11 2.20
N ALA A 160 12.19 6.08 3.54
CA ALA A 160 12.19 4.84 4.29
C ALA A 160 10.92 4.01 4.04
N ASP A 161 9.74 4.65 4.03
CA ASP A 161 8.47 3.99 3.74
C ASP A 161 8.45 3.39 2.32
N ILE A 162 8.96 4.11 1.32
CA ILE A 162 9.06 3.61 -0.05
C ILE A 162 10.00 2.39 -0.13
N VAL A 163 11.13 2.43 0.56
CA VAL A 163 12.04 1.26 0.64
C VAL A 163 11.33 0.08 1.30
N ILE A 164 10.60 0.30 2.40
CA ILE A 164 9.82 -0.73 3.09
C ILE A 164 8.75 -1.32 2.16
N VAL A 165 8.04 -0.49 1.41
CA VAL A 165 7.04 -0.91 0.41
C VAL A 165 7.67 -1.86 -0.61
N VAL A 166 8.83 -1.51 -1.15
CA VAL A 166 9.55 -2.36 -2.13
C VAL A 166 10.03 -3.66 -1.49
N LEU A 167 10.54 -3.62 -0.26
CA LEU A 167 10.96 -4.83 0.47
C LEU A 167 9.78 -5.75 0.73
N ILE A 168 8.66 -5.25 1.24
CA ILE A 168 7.43 -6.03 1.47
C ILE A 168 6.95 -6.62 0.13
N GLY A 169 6.93 -5.83 -0.94
CA GLY A 169 6.54 -6.28 -2.26
C GLY A 169 7.39 -7.47 -2.74
N ASN A 170 8.72 -7.39 -2.58
CA ASN A 170 9.61 -8.48 -2.98
C ASN A 170 9.43 -9.74 -2.12
N VAL A 171 9.22 -9.60 -0.80
CA VAL A 171 8.92 -10.75 0.08
C VAL A 171 7.61 -11.44 -0.33
N LEU A 172 6.58 -10.66 -0.65
CA LEU A 172 5.30 -11.21 -1.13
C LEU A 172 5.46 -11.91 -2.48
N LEU A 173 6.25 -11.36 -3.40
CA LEU A 173 6.57 -12.00 -4.69
C LEU A 173 7.29 -13.32 -4.52
N GLU A 174 8.31 -13.39 -3.64
CA GLU A 174 8.99 -14.65 -3.34
C GLU A 174 8.06 -15.69 -2.70
N TYR A 175 7.09 -15.24 -1.92
CA TYR A 175 6.07 -16.13 -1.36
C TYR A 175 5.14 -16.69 -2.45
N ILE A 176 4.68 -15.85 -3.37
CA ILE A 176 3.83 -16.25 -4.50
C ILE A 176 4.57 -17.27 -5.38
N GLU A 177 5.86 -17.03 -5.69
CA GLU A 177 6.69 -17.94 -6.50
C GLU A 177 6.86 -19.34 -5.88
N LYS A 178 6.82 -19.45 -4.55
CA LYS A 178 6.95 -20.73 -3.85
C LYS A 178 5.67 -21.54 -3.74
N VAL A 179 4.52 -20.89 -3.92
CA VAL A 179 3.20 -21.52 -3.78
C VAL A 179 2.65 -22.02 -5.13
N ASP A 180 3.15 -21.48 -6.25
CA ASP A 180 2.88 -21.93 -7.61
C ASP A 180 3.84 -23.07 -8.04
#